data_867a73c4f6200ebbeed15b00d21dc7f3
#
_entry.id   867a73c4f6200ebbeed15b00d21dc7f3
#
_cell.length_a   1.000
_cell.length_b   1.000
_cell.length_c   1.000
_cell.angle_alpha   90.00
_cell.angle_beta   90.00
_cell.angle_gamma   90.00
#
_symmetry.space_group_name_H-M   'P 1'
#
loop_
_entity.id
_entity.type
_entity.pdbx_description
1 polymer ?
#
loop_
_entity_poly.entity_id
_entity_poly.type
_entity_poly.pdbx_seq_one_letter_code
_entity_poly.pdbx_strand_id
1 'polypeptide(L)'
;MKMVFLGTGATTPSQVRYTPSIAICTTKDCILLDCGEGAQIRLQEAGIDVLRLKYVIITHTHGDHIYGLMPLIDSFTMRVASQKIKEKKLHIYAPKDFCTINSWYFTEIIECHEILTQIMENFIETEEFIFKPLPMLHGSVEAFGVYIALKDGRKCKIDIFYSGDGVCSEECLRFLKSTKPCVIVHDASFLDYHDDAVKAREKFHATVADAAKLALEVNARVLILTHISNRYRNDNLRDFLSRARRIFQGDIFIASDLSTMWLDKLLCE
;
A
#
# COMPACT_ATOMS: atom_id res chain seq x y z
N MET A 1 2.56 -16.33 -3.29
CA MET A 1 2.52 -14.86 -3.36
C MET A 1 3.34 -14.26 -2.23
N LYS A 2 4.13 -13.24 -2.53
CA LYS A 2 4.89 -12.52 -1.48
C LYS A 2 4.51 -11.04 -1.46
N MET A 3 4.46 -10.48 -0.27
CA MET A 3 4.39 -9.05 0.00
C MET A 3 5.74 -8.60 0.55
N VAL A 4 6.32 -7.54 -0.01
CA VAL A 4 7.62 -6.99 0.39
C VAL A 4 7.43 -5.53 0.76
N PHE A 5 7.77 -5.17 1.97
CA PHE A 5 7.71 -3.79 2.46
C PHE A 5 9.00 -3.06 2.08
N LEU A 6 8.95 -2.23 1.06
CA LEU A 6 10.11 -1.48 0.58
C LEU A 6 10.39 -0.25 1.44
N GLY A 7 9.33 0.37 1.96
CA GLY A 7 9.38 1.48 2.88
C GLY A 7 8.15 1.49 3.78
N THR A 8 8.34 1.80 5.07
CA THR A 8 7.33 1.65 6.13
C THR A 8 7.22 2.87 7.05
N GLY A 9 7.98 3.92 6.76
CA GLY A 9 7.97 5.19 7.51
C GLY A 9 6.98 6.19 6.95
N ALA A 10 6.66 7.19 7.76
CA ALA A 10 5.76 8.29 7.42
C ALA A 10 6.54 9.55 7.04
N THR A 11 6.01 10.33 6.12
CA THR A 11 6.37 11.71 5.74
C THR A 11 7.77 11.85 5.11
N THR A 12 8.82 11.41 5.76
CA THR A 12 10.21 11.57 5.29
C THR A 12 11.02 10.31 5.56
N PRO A 13 11.95 9.96 4.66
CA PRO A 13 12.82 8.82 4.90
C PRO A 13 13.73 9.06 6.10
N SER A 14 14.09 8.00 6.78
CA SER A 14 15.05 7.99 7.86
C SER A 14 16.11 6.90 7.66
N GLN A 15 17.07 6.79 8.54
CA GLN A 15 18.09 5.73 8.48
C GLN A 15 17.51 4.32 8.62
N VAL A 16 16.32 4.19 9.22
CA VAL A 16 15.71 2.88 9.53
C VAL A 16 14.44 2.61 8.76
N ARG A 17 13.79 3.65 8.19
CA ARG A 17 12.54 3.52 7.43
C ARG A 17 12.54 4.45 6.24
N TYR A 18 12.35 3.89 5.07
CA TYR A 18 12.02 4.63 3.85
C TYR A 18 10.52 4.96 3.82
N THR A 19 10.14 5.85 2.92
CA THR A 19 8.77 6.29 2.71
C THR A 19 7.90 5.19 2.07
N PRO A 20 6.56 5.26 2.16
CA PRO A 20 5.68 4.15 1.87
C PRO A 20 5.86 3.57 0.47
N SER A 21 6.13 2.27 0.41
CA SER A 21 6.14 1.49 -0.83
C SER A 21 6.02 0.01 -0.49
N ILE A 22 5.07 -0.68 -1.09
CA ILE A 22 4.84 -2.11 -0.85
C ILE A 22 4.74 -2.84 -2.19
N ALA A 23 5.57 -3.84 -2.41
CA ALA A 23 5.49 -4.69 -3.60
C ALA A 23 4.72 -5.98 -3.28
N ILE A 24 3.67 -6.27 -4.03
CA ILE A 24 2.93 -7.54 -3.98
C ILE A 24 3.25 -8.31 -5.26
N CYS A 25 3.93 -9.43 -5.11
CA CYS A 25 4.44 -10.20 -6.23
C CYS A 25 3.88 -11.63 -6.28
N THR A 26 3.42 -12.02 -7.45
CA THR A 26 3.15 -13.41 -7.82
C THR A 26 4.42 -14.07 -8.34
N THR A 27 4.31 -15.13 -9.12
CA THR A 27 5.44 -15.72 -9.86
C THR A 27 5.79 -14.91 -11.11
N LYS A 28 4.82 -14.23 -11.72
CA LYS A 28 4.96 -13.50 -13.00
C LYS A 28 5.21 -12.01 -12.77
N ASP A 29 4.24 -11.32 -12.21
CA ASP A 29 4.19 -9.87 -12.13
C ASP A 29 4.18 -9.36 -10.68
N CYS A 30 4.40 -8.06 -10.51
CA CYS A 30 4.26 -7.37 -9.25
C CYS A 30 3.34 -6.13 -9.39
N ILE A 31 2.60 -5.85 -8.32
CA ILE A 31 1.95 -4.56 -8.08
C ILE A 31 2.80 -3.80 -7.07
N LEU A 32 3.03 -2.51 -7.31
CA LEU A 32 3.59 -1.59 -6.34
C LEU A 32 2.47 -0.71 -5.78
N LEU A 33 2.31 -0.70 -4.47
CA LEU A 33 1.39 0.19 -3.74
C LEU A 33 2.20 1.34 -3.18
N ASP A 34 1.90 2.53 -3.63
CA ASP A 34 2.66 3.76 -3.45
C ASP A 34 4.12 3.65 -3.93
N CYS A 35 4.72 4.78 -4.19
CA CYS A 35 6.07 4.87 -4.73
C CYS A 35 6.82 6.01 -4.06
N GLY A 36 7.16 5.83 -2.79
CA GLY A 36 7.91 6.79 -2.01
C GLY A 36 9.35 6.94 -2.46
N GLU A 37 10.04 7.94 -1.93
CA GLU A 37 11.42 8.25 -2.27
C GLU A 37 12.33 7.03 -2.17
N GLY A 38 13.10 6.75 -3.22
CA GLY A 38 14.05 5.63 -3.28
C GLY A 38 13.42 4.26 -3.59
N ALA A 39 12.13 4.18 -3.91
CA ALA A 39 11.44 2.91 -4.18
C ALA A 39 12.17 2.03 -5.22
N GLN A 40 12.76 2.63 -6.28
CA GLN A 40 13.53 1.91 -7.30
C GLN A 40 14.81 1.28 -6.75
N ILE A 41 15.43 1.89 -5.74
CA ILE A 41 16.60 1.36 -5.04
C ILE A 41 16.17 0.19 -4.15
N ARG A 42 15.09 0.38 -3.40
CA ARG A 42 14.55 -0.63 -2.47
C ARG A 42 14.05 -1.89 -3.20
N LEU A 43 13.52 -1.75 -4.41
CA LEU A 43 13.19 -2.90 -5.27
C LEU A 43 14.42 -3.73 -5.59
N GLN A 44 15.53 -3.09 -5.95
CA GLN A 44 16.81 -3.79 -6.24
C GLN A 44 17.35 -4.50 -4.99
N GLU A 45 17.34 -3.83 -3.84
CA GLU A 45 17.77 -4.42 -2.56
C GLU A 45 16.89 -5.61 -2.15
N ALA A 46 15.59 -5.57 -2.48
CA ALA A 46 14.65 -6.67 -2.28
C ALA A 46 14.78 -7.81 -3.32
N GLY A 47 15.70 -7.68 -4.29
CA GLY A 47 15.87 -8.65 -5.39
C GLY A 47 14.68 -8.69 -6.35
N ILE A 48 13.94 -7.57 -6.48
CA ILE A 48 12.82 -7.45 -7.41
C ILE A 48 13.29 -6.65 -8.63
N ASP A 49 13.37 -7.30 -9.80
CA ASP A 49 13.62 -6.59 -11.04
C ASP A 49 12.45 -5.65 -11.34
N VAL A 50 12.76 -4.39 -11.68
CA VAL A 50 11.77 -3.36 -12.02
C VAL A 50 10.88 -3.81 -13.19
N LEU A 51 11.37 -4.64 -14.09
CA LEU A 51 10.58 -5.21 -15.18
C LEU A 51 9.49 -6.19 -14.73
N ARG A 52 9.51 -6.64 -13.49
CA ARG A 52 8.40 -7.42 -12.92
C ARG A 52 7.21 -6.56 -12.53
N LEU A 53 7.40 -5.26 -12.40
CA LEU A 53 6.29 -4.34 -12.17
C LEU A 53 5.40 -4.28 -13.41
N LYS A 54 4.12 -4.46 -13.19
CA LYS A 54 3.06 -4.29 -14.20
C LYS A 54 2.12 -3.17 -13.81
N TYR A 55 1.93 -2.98 -12.50
CA TYR A 55 1.03 -1.97 -11.96
C TYR A 55 1.71 -1.19 -10.84
N VAL A 56 1.49 0.13 -10.83
CA VAL A 56 1.76 1.03 -9.70
C VAL A 56 0.44 1.68 -9.32
N ILE A 57 0.06 1.61 -8.06
CA ILE A 57 -1.18 2.21 -7.56
C ILE A 57 -0.80 3.26 -6.52
N ILE A 58 -1.09 4.50 -6.81
CA ILE A 58 -0.83 5.65 -5.94
C ILE A 58 -2.11 5.94 -5.16
N THR A 59 -2.03 5.86 -3.85
CA THR A 59 -3.19 6.07 -2.96
C THR A 59 -3.59 7.53 -2.86
N HIS A 60 -2.62 8.43 -2.86
CA HIS A 60 -2.81 9.89 -2.84
C HIS A 60 -1.51 10.62 -3.23
N THR A 61 -1.58 11.95 -3.35
CA THR A 61 -0.50 12.75 -3.96
C THR A 61 0.45 13.41 -2.97
N HIS A 62 0.50 12.99 -1.68
CA HIS A 62 1.55 13.45 -0.79
C HIS A 62 2.92 12.94 -1.26
N GLY A 63 3.96 13.77 -1.04
CA GLY A 63 5.29 13.53 -1.58
C GLY A 63 5.89 12.18 -1.19
N ASP A 64 5.69 11.74 0.05
CA ASP A 64 6.20 10.46 0.54
C ASP A 64 5.55 9.23 -0.14
N HIS A 65 4.46 9.40 -0.87
CA HIS A 65 3.81 8.36 -1.67
C HIS A 65 4.14 8.42 -3.17
N ILE A 66 4.74 9.51 -3.66
CA ILE A 66 4.96 9.72 -5.09
C ILE A 66 6.39 10.08 -5.51
N TYR A 67 7.26 10.57 -4.60
CA TYR A 67 8.58 11.11 -4.98
C TYR A 67 9.54 10.07 -5.57
N GLY A 68 9.30 8.78 -5.40
CA GLY A 68 10.05 7.72 -6.06
C GLY A 68 9.56 7.35 -7.46
N LEU A 69 8.39 7.88 -7.89
CA LEU A 69 7.75 7.43 -9.12
C LEU A 69 8.54 7.79 -10.37
N MET A 70 9.05 9.04 -10.47
CA MET A 70 9.78 9.47 -11.66
C MET A 70 11.09 8.70 -11.87
N PRO A 71 11.99 8.55 -10.88
CA PRO A 71 13.16 7.70 -11.02
C PRO A 71 12.83 6.20 -11.20
N LEU A 72 11.66 5.74 -10.74
CA LEU A 72 11.17 4.40 -11.05
C LEU A 72 10.84 4.26 -12.55
N ILE A 73 10.11 5.23 -13.11
CA ILE A 73 9.75 5.27 -14.54
C ILE A 73 11.03 5.28 -15.40
N ASP A 74 12.00 6.11 -15.05
CA ASP A 74 13.29 6.17 -15.76
C ASP A 74 14.00 4.81 -15.71
N SER A 75 14.06 4.19 -14.54
CA SER A 75 14.67 2.87 -14.35
C SER A 75 13.95 1.80 -15.17
N PHE A 76 12.63 1.80 -15.21
CA PHE A 76 11.81 0.89 -16.00
C PHE A 76 12.06 1.09 -17.51
N THR A 77 11.96 2.33 -17.98
CA THR A 77 12.13 2.70 -19.39
C THR A 77 13.52 2.32 -19.91
N MET A 78 14.57 2.64 -19.15
CA MET A 78 15.95 2.28 -19.49
C MET A 78 16.16 0.76 -19.56
N ARG A 79 15.54 0.00 -18.65
CA ARG A 79 15.62 -1.47 -18.66
C ARG A 79 14.90 -2.05 -19.87
N VAL A 80 13.70 -1.58 -20.21
CA VAL A 80 12.96 -2.00 -21.41
C VAL A 80 13.78 -1.72 -22.66
N ALA A 81 14.34 -0.53 -22.79
CA ALA A 81 15.18 -0.13 -23.93
C ALA A 81 16.45 -0.98 -24.04
N SER A 82 17.19 -1.19 -22.94
CA SER A 82 18.44 -1.95 -22.92
C SER A 82 18.26 -3.41 -23.30
N GLN A 83 17.12 -4.02 -22.95
CA GLN A 83 16.78 -5.41 -23.26
C GLN A 83 15.98 -5.54 -24.57
N LYS A 84 15.67 -4.43 -25.25
CA LYS A 84 14.91 -4.39 -26.51
C LYS A 84 13.54 -5.10 -26.42
N ILE A 85 12.87 -4.96 -25.27
CA ILE A 85 11.57 -5.60 -25.05
C ILE A 85 10.48 -4.77 -25.77
N LYS A 86 9.69 -5.41 -26.64
CA LYS A 86 8.73 -4.70 -27.49
C LYS A 86 7.34 -4.47 -26.85
N GLU A 87 6.93 -5.35 -25.93
CA GLU A 87 5.53 -5.39 -25.46
C GLU A 87 5.40 -5.27 -23.92
N LYS A 88 6.36 -4.60 -23.26
CA LYS A 88 6.29 -4.40 -21.81
C LYS A 88 5.70 -3.01 -21.52
N LYS A 89 4.64 -2.99 -20.71
CA LYS A 89 4.01 -1.75 -20.25
C LYS A 89 3.96 -1.69 -18.73
N LEU A 90 4.05 -0.49 -18.20
CA LEU A 90 3.80 -0.16 -16.80
C LEU A 90 2.52 0.65 -16.74
N HIS A 91 1.52 0.17 -15.99
CA HIS A 91 0.26 0.86 -15.78
C HIS A 91 0.29 1.56 -14.42
N ILE A 92 0.06 2.85 -14.41
CA ILE A 92 0.04 3.67 -13.20
C ILE A 92 -1.41 4.08 -12.95
N TYR A 93 -1.95 3.73 -11.80
CA TYR A 93 -3.25 4.18 -11.32
C TYR A 93 -3.04 5.23 -10.25
N ALA A 94 -3.60 6.42 -10.43
CA ALA A 94 -3.35 7.55 -9.55
C ALA A 94 -4.63 8.39 -9.35
N PRO A 95 -4.69 9.23 -8.29
CA PRO A 95 -5.80 10.16 -8.07
C PRO A 95 -6.03 11.09 -9.25
N LYS A 96 -7.19 11.74 -9.25
CA LYS A 96 -7.60 12.69 -10.28
C LYS A 96 -6.53 13.75 -10.55
N ASP A 97 -6.45 14.21 -11.79
CA ASP A 97 -5.52 15.23 -12.31
C ASP A 97 -4.02 14.84 -12.27
N PHE A 98 -3.64 13.73 -11.62
CA PHE A 98 -2.24 13.31 -11.52
C PHE A 98 -1.63 13.02 -12.90
N CYS A 99 -2.33 12.28 -13.74
CA CYS A 99 -1.84 11.90 -15.07
C CYS A 99 -1.71 13.13 -15.98
N THR A 100 -2.65 14.05 -15.89
CA THR A 100 -2.65 15.27 -16.67
C THR A 100 -1.50 16.19 -16.28
N ILE A 101 -1.29 16.40 -14.97
CA ILE A 101 -0.23 17.26 -14.43
C ILE A 101 1.17 16.71 -14.77
N ASN A 102 1.32 15.40 -14.82
CA ASN A 102 2.61 14.73 -15.02
C ASN A 102 2.74 14.13 -16.44
N SER A 103 1.97 14.59 -17.40
CA SER A 103 1.84 13.98 -18.74
C SER A 103 3.17 13.82 -19.50
N TRP A 104 4.17 14.65 -19.24
CA TRP A 104 5.50 14.57 -19.87
C TRP A 104 6.32 13.31 -19.50
N TYR A 105 5.94 12.60 -18.45
CA TYR A 105 6.58 11.33 -18.06
C TYR A 105 5.95 10.10 -18.72
N PHE A 106 4.75 10.24 -19.29
CA PHE A 106 4.01 9.11 -19.82
C PHE A 106 4.30 8.93 -21.31
N THR A 107 4.44 7.68 -21.71
CA THR A 107 4.85 7.26 -23.06
C THR A 107 3.99 6.06 -23.49
N GLU A 108 4.27 5.52 -24.69
CA GLU A 108 3.58 4.30 -25.15
C GLU A 108 3.77 3.07 -24.24
N ILE A 109 4.85 3.07 -23.43
CA ILE A 109 5.13 1.97 -22.48
C ILE A 109 4.80 2.33 -21.03
N ILE A 110 4.42 3.57 -20.75
CA ILE A 110 4.01 4.06 -19.42
C ILE A 110 2.61 4.62 -19.54
N GLU A 111 1.63 3.84 -19.16
CA GLU A 111 0.21 4.22 -19.23
C GLU A 111 -0.27 4.72 -17.87
N CYS A 112 -0.82 5.93 -17.81
CA CYS A 112 -1.39 6.50 -16.61
C CYS A 112 -2.92 6.53 -16.68
N HIS A 113 -3.56 6.06 -15.61
CA HIS A 113 -5.00 5.94 -15.46
C HIS A 113 -5.44 6.69 -14.21
N GLU A 114 -6.31 7.69 -14.37
CA GLU A 114 -6.85 8.41 -13.22
C GLU A 114 -7.95 7.61 -12.54
N ILE A 115 -7.84 7.47 -11.22
CA ILE A 115 -8.87 6.88 -10.38
C ILE A 115 -9.92 7.97 -10.12
N LEU A 116 -10.98 7.96 -10.92
CA LEU A 116 -12.12 8.84 -10.71
C LEU A 116 -13.11 8.19 -9.74
N THR A 117 -13.77 8.99 -8.92
CA THR A 117 -14.79 8.53 -7.96
C THR A 117 -15.86 7.66 -8.63
N GLN A 118 -16.18 7.92 -9.90
CA GLN A 118 -17.11 7.13 -10.72
C GLN A 118 -16.58 5.74 -11.11
N ILE A 119 -15.25 5.55 -11.15
CA ILE A 119 -14.60 4.24 -11.44
C ILE A 119 -14.61 3.36 -10.19
N MET A 120 -14.82 3.93 -9.00
CA MET A 120 -14.83 3.21 -7.73
C MET A 120 -16.02 2.25 -7.60
N GLU A 121 -17.03 2.34 -8.45
CA GLU A 121 -18.13 1.37 -8.48
C GLU A 121 -17.69 -0.01 -8.99
N ASN A 122 -16.64 -0.08 -9.80
CA ASN A 122 -16.20 -1.31 -10.45
C ASN A 122 -14.82 -1.79 -9.94
N PHE A 123 -14.60 -3.09 -10.07
CA PHE A 123 -13.27 -3.67 -9.91
C PHE A 123 -12.43 -3.40 -11.15
N ILE A 124 -11.15 -3.10 -10.92
CA ILE A 124 -10.15 -3.11 -11.99
C ILE A 124 -9.60 -4.54 -12.07
N GLU A 125 -9.92 -5.21 -13.15
CA GLU A 125 -9.51 -6.59 -13.39
C GLU A 125 -8.27 -6.64 -14.28
N THR A 126 -7.29 -7.41 -13.82
CA THR A 126 -6.06 -7.72 -14.55
C THR A 126 -5.96 -9.22 -14.77
N GLU A 127 -4.86 -9.71 -15.35
CA GLU A 127 -4.68 -11.16 -15.54
C GLU A 127 -4.60 -11.92 -14.20
N GLU A 128 -3.85 -11.37 -13.24
CA GLU A 128 -3.56 -12.06 -11.97
C GLU A 128 -4.26 -11.44 -10.77
N PHE A 129 -4.68 -10.19 -10.86
CA PHE A 129 -5.24 -9.43 -9.75
C PHE A 129 -6.60 -8.82 -10.08
N ILE A 130 -7.40 -8.70 -9.05
CA ILE A 130 -8.55 -7.80 -9.02
C ILE A 130 -8.24 -6.77 -7.95
N PHE A 131 -8.39 -5.48 -8.24
CA PHE A 131 -8.26 -4.45 -7.22
C PHE A 131 -9.38 -3.42 -7.32
N LYS A 132 -9.69 -2.81 -6.18
CA LYS A 132 -10.71 -1.77 -6.06
C LYS A 132 -10.20 -0.67 -5.15
N PRO A 133 -10.09 0.57 -5.66
CA PRO A 133 -9.87 1.73 -4.83
C PRO A 133 -11.09 1.98 -3.92
N LEU A 134 -10.84 2.37 -2.67
CA LEU A 134 -11.87 2.65 -1.68
C LEU A 134 -11.58 4.01 -1.02
N PRO A 135 -12.59 4.88 -0.83
CA PRO A 135 -12.34 6.22 -0.32
C PRO A 135 -11.86 6.20 1.12
N MET A 136 -10.80 6.98 1.38
CA MET A 136 -10.23 7.17 2.71
C MET A 136 -10.45 8.61 3.18
N LEU A 137 -10.48 8.81 4.49
CA LEU A 137 -10.56 10.13 5.10
C LEU A 137 -9.15 10.60 5.46
N HIS A 138 -8.61 11.54 4.66
CA HIS A 138 -7.27 12.10 4.84
C HIS A 138 -7.26 13.61 4.60
N GLY A 139 -7.98 14.35 5.42
CA GLY A 139 -8.12 15.79 5.32
C GLY A 139 -8.80 16.26 4.05
N SER A 140 -8.19 17.21 3.37
CA SER A 140 -8.69 17.76 2.08
C SER A 140 -8.08 17.05 0.87
N VAL A 141 -7.19 16.08 1.07
CA VAL A 141 -6.53 15.35 0.00
C VAL A 141 -7.41 14.17 -0.42
N GLU A 142 -7.63 14.02 -1.71
CA GLU A 142 -8.28 12.83 -2.25
C GLU A 142 -7.36 11.62 -2.02
N ALA A 143 -7.83 10.67 -1.22
CA ALA A 143 -7.06 9.51 -0.81
C ALA A 143 -7.87 8.22 -0.92
N PHE A 144 -7.19 7.15 -1.31
CA PHE A 144 -7.77 5.83 -1.51
C PHE A 144 -7.02 4.77 -0.70
N GLY A 145 -7.77 3.87 -0.07
CA GLY A 145 -7.25 2.55 0.25
C GLY A 145 -7.46 1.63 -0.95
N VAL A 146 -6.76 0.52 -0.99
CA VAL A 146 -6.85 -0.42 -2.11
C VAL A 146 -7.15 -1.83 -1.60
N TYR A 147 -8.31 -2.36 -1.99
CA TYR A 147 -8.60 -3.77 -1.85
C TYR A 147 -8.00 -4.53 -3.03
N ILE A 148 -7.29 -5.63 -2.76
CA ILE A 148 -6.61 -6.44 -3.77
C ILE A 148 -6.94 -7.91 -3.51
N ALA A 149 -7.35 -8.64 -4.55
CA ALA A 149 -7.54 -10.07 -4.52
C ALA A 149 -6.82 -10.75 -5.69
N LEU A 150 -6.36 -11.98 -5.48
CA LEU A 150 -5.75 -12.79 -6.53
C LEU A 150 -6.82 -13.52 -7.37
N LYS A 151 -6.55 -13.65 -8.66
CA LYS A 151 -7.36 -14.39 -9.64
C LYS A 151 -6.82 -15.81 -9.94
N ASP A 152 -6.14 -16.44 -9.01
CA ASP A 152 -5.41 -17.69 -9.29
C ASP A 152 -6.21 -18.99 -9.12
N GLY A 153 -7.51 -18.89 -8.82
CA GLY A 153 -8.40 -20.05 -8.67
C GLY A 153 -8.10 -20.99 -7.49
N ARG A 154 -7.22 -20.57 -6.57
CA ARG A 154 -6.88 -21.35 -5.37
C ARG A 154 -8.12 -21.53 -4.48
N LYS A 155 -8.13 -22.66 -3.72
CA LYS A 155 -9.15 -22.89 -2.70
C LYS A 155 -9.06 -21.88 -1.54
N CYS A 156 -7.90 -21.30 -1.32
CA CYS A 156 -7.62 -20.37 -0.25
C CYS A 156 -7.76 -18.93 -0.78
N LYS A 157 -8.63 -18.15 -0.17
CA LYS A 157 -8.82 -16.76 -0.47
C LYS A 157 -7.61 -15.95 0.03
N ILE A 158 -6.93 -15.25 -0.87
CA ILE A 158 -5.86 -14.32 -0.52
C ILE A 158 -6.29 -12.94 -0.99
N ASP A 159 -6.80 -12.16 -0.08
CA ASP A 159 -7.16 -10.78 -0.29
C ASP A 159 -6.61 -9.87 0.80
N ILE A 160 -6.29 -8.68 0.40
CA ILE A 160 -5.57 -7.69 1.18
C ILE A 160 -6.32 -6.38 1.06
N PHE A 161 -6.38 -5.63 2.14
CA PHE A 161 -6.69 -4.23 2.11
C PHE A 161 -5.47 -3.44 2.58
N TYR A 162 -5.02 -2.50 1.76
CA TYR A 162 -4.01 -1.48 2.08
C TYR A 162 -4.69 -0.13 2.24
N SER A 163 -4.54 0.51 3.38
CA SER A 163 -5.23 1.77 3.65
C SER A 163 -4.64 2.98 2.91
N GLY A 164 -3.36 2.94 2.51
CA GLY A 164 -2.64 4.20 2.33
C GLY A 164 -2.65 4.97 3.65
N ASP A 165 -2.94 6.26 3.61
CA ASP A 165 -3.02 7.13 4.78
C ASP A 165 -4.46 7.37 5.24
N GLY A 166 -4.61 7.66 6.54
CA GLY A 166 -5.88 8.04 7.14
C GLY A 166 -6.73 6.87 7.61
N VAL A 167 -8.05 7.11 7.73
CA VAL A 167 -9.03 6.14 8.21
C VAL A 167 -10.09 5.85 7.15
N CYS A 168 -10.70 4.67 7.20
CA CYS A 168 -11.75 4.30 6.26
C CYS A 168 -12.95 5.25 6.33
N SER A 169 -13.47 5.63 5.17
CA SER A 169 -14.81 6.22 5.07
C SER A 169 -15.90 5.19 5.40
N GLU A 170 -17.14 5.64 5.58
CA GLU A 170 -18.27 4.73 5.78
C GLU A 170 -18.46 3.76 4.59
N GLU A 171 -18.21 4.24 3.38
CA GLU A 171 -18.30 3.42 2.16
C GLU A 171 -17.22 2.34 2.14
N CYS A 172 -15.96 2.73 2.42
CA CYS A 172 -14.84 1.80 2.58
C CYS A 172 -15.18 0.72 3.61
N LEU A 173 -15.62 1.13 4.80
CA LEU A 173 -15.96 0.19 5.87
C LEU A 173 -17.09 -0.78 5.49
N ARG A 174 -18.15 -0.29 4.83
CA ARG A 174 -19.25 -1.15 4.33
C ARG A 174 -18.73 -2.21 3.36
N PHE A 175 -17.89 -1.80 2.41
CA PHE A 175 -17.30 -2.72 1.45
C PHE A 175 -16.43 -3.77 2.15
N LEU A 176 -15.54 -3.37 3.03
CA LEU A 176 -14.66 -4.28 3.75
C LEU A 176 -15.42 -5.26 4.67
N LYS A 177 -16.50 -4.81 5.30
CA LYS A 177 -17.40 -5.70 6.07
C LYS A 177 -18.08 -6.75 5.20
N SER A 178 -18.37 -6.44 3.94
CA SER A 178 -18.97 -7.40 3.01
C SER A 178 -17.96 -8.39 2.44
N THR A 179 -16.74 -7.94 2.14
CA THR A 179 -15.69 -8.74 1.52
C THR A 179 -14.83 -9.50 2.51
N LYS A 180 -14.66 -8.97 3.73
CA LYS A 180 -13.87 -9.54 4.83
C LYS A 180 -12.46 -9.93 4.38
N PRO A 181 -11.61 -8.96 4.03
CA PRO A 181 -10.24 -9.25 3.58
C PRO A 181 -9.45 -9.98 4.66
N CYS A 182 -8.65 -10.95 4.24
CA CYS A 182 -7.85 -11.77 5.15
C CYS A 182 -6.74 -10.97 5.82
N VAL A 183 -6.17 -10.00 5.09
CA VAL A 183 -5.04 -9.18 5.55
C VAL A 183 -5.41 -7.70 5.50
N ILE A 184 -5.20 -7.01 6.60
CA ILE A 184 -5.28 -5.54 6.69
C ILE A 184 -3.87 -4.99 6.86
N VAL A 185 -3.42 -4.16 5.90
CA VAL A 185 -2.21 -3.34 6.00
C VAL A 185 -2.65 -1.91 6.19
N HIS A 186 -2.39 -1.34 7.37
CA HIS A 186 -3.02 -0.07 7.75
C HIS A 186 -2.02 0.95 8.27
N ASP A 187 -2.29 2.23 7.95
CA ASP A 187 -1.68 3.38 8.60
C ASP A 187 -1.77 3.23 10.13
N ALA A 188 -0.64 3.36 10.78
CA ALA A 188 -0.51 3.43 12.24
C ALA A 188 0.54 4.48 12.60
N SER A 189 0.39 5.68 12.05
CA SER A 189 1.35 6.77 12.26
C SER A 189 1.48 7.16 13.71
N PHE A 190 0.46 6.89 14.52
CA PHE A 190 0.39 7.32 15.91
C PHE A 190 -0.03 6.21 16.86
N LEU A 191 0.49 6.28 18.09
CA LEU A 191 -0.12 5.59 19.23
C LEU A 191 -1.46 6.25 19.57
N ASP A 192 -2.32 5.56 20.33
CA ASP A 192 -3.62 6.06 20.77
C ASP A 192 -3.59 6.69 22.16
N TYR A 193 -2.41 7.14 22.66
CA TYR A 193 -2.33 7.99 23.83
C TYR A 193 -2.97 9.34 23.55
N HIS A 194 -3.48 10.01 24.60
CA HIS A 194 -4.30 11.22 24.45
C HIS A 194 -3.68 12.25 23.47
N ASP A 195 -2.42 12.64 23.69
CA ASP A 195 -1.72 13.63 22.85
C ASP A 195 -1.45 13.15 21.43
N ASP A 196 -1.16 11.87 21.26
CA ASP A 196 -0.92 11.27 19.95
C ASP A 196 -2.23 11.10 19.18
N ALA A 197 -3.32 10.74 19.87
CA ALA A 197 -4.64 10.66 19.26
C ALA A 197 -5.17 12.03 18.79
N VAL A 198 -4.87 13.11 19.52
CA VAL A 198 -5.18 14.47 19.08
C VAL A 198 -4.40 14.81 17.83
N LYS A 199 -3.08 14.59 17.83
CA LYS A 199 -2.21 14.83 16.66
C LYS A 199 -2.60 13.99 15.45
N ALA A 200 -3.02 12.73 15.64
CA ALA A 200 -3.50 11.88 14.57
C ALA A 200 -4.70 12.52 13.87
N ARG A 201 -5.68 13.02 14.63
CA ARG A 201 -6.87 13.70 14.09
C ARG A 201 -6.50 14.99 13.37
N GLU A 202 -5.64 15.84 13.97
CA GLU A 202 -5.17 17.10 13.37
C GLU A 202 -4.45 16.89 12.04
N LYS A 203 -3.75 15.75 11.90
CA LYS A 203 -2.99 15.39 10.71
C LYS A 203 -3.73 14.41 9.78
N PHE A 204 -4.95 14.03 10.13
CA PHE A 204 -5.78 13.09 9.37
C PHE A 204 -5.13 11.72 9.14
N HIS A 205 -4.37 11.24 10.14
CA HIS A 205 -3.79 9.92 10.16
C HIS A 205 -4.49 8.99 11.15
N ALA A 206 -4.26 7.69 10.99
CA ALA A 206 -4.78 6.69 11.89
C ALA A 206 -3.85 6.46 13.10
N THR A 207 -4.49 6.07 14.20
CA THR A 207 -3.80 5.50 15.35
C THR A 207 -3.71 3.97 15.23
N VAL A 208 -2.85 3.37 16.03
CA VAL A 208 -2.81 1.90 16.18
C VAL A 208 -4.16 1.32 16.59
N ALA A 209 -4.93 2.05 17.40
CA ALA A 209 -6.27 1.61 17.81
C ALA A 209 -7.29 1.64 16.66
N ASP A 210 -7.19 2.61 15.75
CA ASP A 210 -8.07 2.68 14.58
C ASP A 210 -7.80 1.51 13.64
N ALA A 211 -6.53 1.19 13.37
CA ALA A 211 -6.13 0.03 12.58
C ALA A 211 -6.63 -1.29 13.20
N ALA A 212 -6.47 -1.45 14.52
CA ALA A 212 -6.89 -2.66 15.22
C ALA A 212 -8.43 -2.81 15.27
N LYS A 213 -9.18 -1.71 15.41
CA LYS A 213 -10.64 -1.73 15.35
C LYS A 213 -11.13 -2.13 13.96
N LEU A 214 -10.54 -1.58 12.90
CA LEU A 214 -10.89 -1.98 11.54
C LEU A 214 -10.68 -3.48 11.34
N ALA A 215 -9.52 -4.00 11.70
CA ALA A 215 -9.21 -5.43 11.56
C ALA A 215 -10.21 -6.32 12.32
N LEU A 216 -10.63 -5.91 13.54
CA LEU A 216 -11.66 -6.59 14.31
C LEU A 216 -13.03 -6.53 13.61
N GLU A 217 -13.46 -5.34 13.17
CA GLU A 217 -14.78 -5.11 12.57
C GLU A 217 -15.00 -5.87 11.26
N VAL A 218 -13.93 -6.06 10.48
CA VAL A 218 -13.99 -6.80 9.21
C VAL A 218 -13.67 -8.29 9.37
N ASN A 219 -13.38 -8.73 10.60
CA ASN A 219 -13.00 -10.10 10.92
C ASN A 219 -11.78 -10.57 10.13
N ALA A 220 -10.75 -9.73 10.03
CA ALA A 220 -9.48 -10.07 9.40
C ALA A 220 -8.75 -11.18 10.17
N ARG A 221 -7.84 -11.88 9.50
CA ARG A 221 -6.92 -12.85 10.16
C ARG A 221 -5.64 -12.18 10.61
N VAL A 222 -5.16 -11.22 9.78
CA VAL A 222 -3.85 -10.59 9.95
C VAL A 222 -3.99 -9.08 9.89
N LEU A 223 -3.37 -8.39 10.84
CA LEU A 223 -3.18 -6.94 10.86
C LEU A 223 -1.70 -6.62 10.74
N ILE A 224 -1.35 -5.77 9.78
CA ILE A 224 0.01 -5.26 9.58
C ILE A 224 -0.02 -3.74 9.75
N LEU A 225 0.70 -3.26 10.76
CA LEU A 225 0.84 -1.84 11.04
C LEU A 225 2.01 -1.28 10.21
N THR A 226 1.76 -0.22 9.46
CA THR A 226 2.75 0.46 8.61
C THR A 226 2.64 1.97 8.74
N HIS A 227 3.38 2.73 7.96
CA HIS A 227 3.39 4.19 7.99
C HIS A 227 3.74 4.77 9.37
N ILE A 228 4.75 4.18 10.01
CA ILE A 228 5.12 4.55 11.38
C ILE A 228 5.87 5.89 11.39
N SER A 229 5.38 6.84 12.17
CA SER A 229 6.00 8.14 12.30
C SER A 229 7.43 8.04 12.86
N ASN A 230 8.37 8.79 12.29
CA ASN A 230 9.78 8.85 12.69
C ASN A 230 10.01 9.33 14.14
N ARG A 231 8.96 9.84 14.81
CA ARG A 231 9.01 10.15 16.24
C ARG A 231 9.16 8.92 17.14
N TYR A 232 8.71 7.75 16.64
CA TYR A 232 8.80 6.49 17.38
C TYR A 232 10.06 5.73 16.98
N ARG A 233 10.85 5.38 18.01
CA ARG A 233 12.03 4.53 17.84
C ARG A 233 11.67 3.06 18.05
N ASN A 234 12.60 2.17 17.77
CA ASN A 234 12.37 0.72 17.89
C ASN A 234 11.83 0.28 19.26
N ASP A 235 12.20 0.98 20.34
CA ASP A 235 11.72 0.68 21.69
C ASP A 235 10.22 0.91 21.85
N ASN A 236 9.64 1.86 21.10
CA ASN A 236 8.20 2.14 21.13
C ASN A 236 7.37 1.11 20.37
N LEU A 237 7.97 0.28 19.51
CA LEU A 237 7.21 -0.69 18.70
C LEU A 237 6.50 -1.74 19.57
N ARG A 238 7.01 -2.02 20.77
CA ARG A 238 6.32 -2.89 21.74
C ARG A 238 4.97 -2.31 22.17
N ASP A 239 4.89 -0.97 22.30
CA ASP A 239 3.65 -0.29 22.67
C ASP A 239 2.61 -0.43 21.57
N PHE A 240 3.01 -0.31 20.29
CA PHE A 240 2.11 -0.55 19.15
C PHE A 240 1.50 -1.95 19.21
N LEU A 241 2.33 -2.98 19.40
CA LEU A 241 1.83 -4.35 19.50
C LEU A 241 0.91 -4.55 20.71
N SER A 242 1.31 -4.04 21.89
CA SER A 242 0.52 -4.21 23.10
C SER A 242 -0.84 -3.51 23.01
N ARG A 243 -0.90 -2.34 22.38
CA ARG A 243 -2.15 -1.59 22.17
C ARG A 243 -3.04 -2.29 21.15
N ALA A 244 -2.52 -2.72 20.00
CA ALA A 244 -3.29 -3.44 19.00
C ALA A 244 -3.87 -4.74 19.57
N ARG A 245 -3.10 -5.51 20.35
CA ARG A 245 -3.55 -6.78 20.95
C ARG A 245 -4.68 -6.65 21.98
N ARG A 246 -4.87 -5.47 22.58
CA ARG A 246 -6.02 -5.22 23.46
C ARG A 246 -7.35 -5.19 22.71
N ILE A 247 -7.30 -4.95 21.40
CA ILE A 247 -8.48 -4.76 20.54
C ILE A 247 -8.65 -5.95 19.58
N PHE A 248 -7.58 -6.36 18.91
CA PHE A 248 -7.60 -7.40 17.89
C PHE A 248 -6.81 -8.63 18.34
N GLN A 249 -7.42 -9.82 18.17
CA GLN A 249 -6.88 -11.10 18.65
C GLN A 249 -6.25 -11.95 17.53
N GLY A 250 -6.31 -11.53 16.27
CA GLY A 250 -5.63 -12.20 15.16
C GLY A 250 -4.10 -11.95 15.17
N ASP A 251 -3.44 -12.33 14.11
CA ASP A 251 -2.01 -12.12 13.96
C ASP A 251 -1.71 -10.64 13.71
N ILE A 252 -0.78 -10.07 14.49
CA ILE A 252 -0.40 -8.67 14.40
C ILE A 252 1.10 -8.56 14.10
N PHE A 253 1.43 -7.82 13.05
CA PHE A 253 2.79 -7.52 12.65
C PHE A 253 3.00 -6.00 12.55
N ILE A 254 4.23 -5.56 12.81
CA ILE A 254 4.68 -4.22 12.45
C ILE A 254 5.59 -4.37 11.26
N ALA A 255 5.26 -3.69 10.17
CA ALA A 255 6.06 -3.70 8.97
C ALA A 255 7.45 -3.10 9.24
N SER A 256 8.45 -3.72 8.70
CA SER A 256 9.82 -3.19 8.67
C SER A 256 10.37 -3.25 7.25
N ASP A 257 11.22 -2.31 6.93
CA ASP A 257 11.81 -2.18 5.60
C ASP A 257 12.51 -3.45 5.16
N LEU A 258 12.33 -3.83 3.90
CA LEU A 258 12.82 -5.04 3.25
C LEU A 258 12.29 -6.35 3.85
N SER A 259 11.37 -6.29 4.82
CA SER A 259 10.75 -7.52 5.30
C SER A 259 9.84 -8.12 4.23
N THR A 260 9.83 -9.46 4.16
CA THR A 260 9.01 -10.23 3.22
C THR A 260 8.03 -11.11 3.96
N MET A 261 6.77 -11.07 3.56
CA MET A 261 5.71 -11.93 4.05
C MET A 261 5.20 -12.85 2.93
N TRP A 262 5.22 -14.15 3.16
CA TRP A 262 4.69 -15.15 2.24
C TRP A 262 3.23 -15.41 2.57
N LEU A 263 2.33 -14.79 1.81
CA LEU A 263 0.89 -14.79 2.11
C LEU A 263 0.23 -16.16 1.94
N ASP A 264 0.68 -16.95 0.99
CA ASP A 264 0.20 -18.32 0.79
C ASP A 264 0.53 -19.23 1.98
N LYS A 265 1.73 -19.10 2.55
CA LYS A 265 2.10 -19.82 3.77
C LYS A 265 1.32 -19.33 4.99
N LEU A 266 1.13 -18.02 5.11
CA LEU A 266 0.45 -17.41 6.25
C LEU A 266 -1.05 -17.71 6.28
N LEU A 267 -1.70 -17.81 5.11
CA LEU A 267 -3.15 -17.88 5.02
C LEU A 267 -3.68 -19.27 4.65
N CYS A 268 -2.89 -20.09 3.98
CA CYS A 268 -3.35 -21.34 3.38
C CYS A 268 -2.81 -22.60 4.06
N GLU A 269 -1.89 -22.45 5.00
CA GLU A 269 -1.44 -23.49 5.94
C GLU A 269 -2.17 -23.34 7.29
#